data_87a6d1f757643b79bfc811608f665ede
#
_entry.id   87a6d1f757643b79bfc811608f665ede
#
_cell.length_a   1.000
_cell.length_b   1.000
_cell.length_c   1.000
_cell.angle_alpha   90.00
_cell.angle_beta   90.00
_cell.angle_gamma   90.00
#
_symmetry.space_group_name_H-M   'P 1'
#
loop_
_entity.id
_entity.type
_entity.pdbx_description
1 polymer ?
#
loop_
_entity_poly.entity_id
_entity_poly.type
_entity_poly.pdbx_seq_one_letter_code
_entity_poly.pdbx_strand_id
1 'polypeptide(L)'
;MATITRKQNPSGKLYYTVQARVTENGIIVYRKAKNFPTKQEAKDWGNQKEAWARSNRPWGLTPTDGVLFSDAAERYILDMEKSPRSFSDGTKYRLRRIARHSIFANLAIDRLDSSHVMSFLLERSGEVKPISVSGDLSAIKGLVFHARVMWSMDLKTGYFEEVSLKAKHLNLVGKSKHRDTRPTLTELAKIMAYYDRSKAAQRSEIPMKVLIPFQIFSTRRSAETTRILWTDLEIENKRVLVRDMKDPRGSRGNHKWCSLSDEALAIILAQPRTDKRIFPYNHRSVENAWARARDWAEMHHITFHDLRHEGTSWLFETGLPIHHVQMVTQHGNWEILERYTHLTTLDTFNKYEGWEPLKKATASYVSLVA
;
A
#
# COMPACT_ATOMS: atom_id res chain seq x y z
N MET A 1 -16.74 30.15 -13.73
CA MET A 1 -18.04 30.79 -14.07
C MET A 1 -19.15 29.78 -13.85
N ALA A 2 -20.28 30.22 -13.27
CA ALA A 2 -21.43 29.39 -13.04
C ALA A 2 -22.02 28.86 -14.35
N THR A 3 -22.32 27.57 -14.40
CA THR A 3 -22.94 26.94 -15.57
C THR A 3 -24.46 27.03 -15.42
N ILE A 4 -25.16 27.53 -16.44
CA ILE A 4 -26.61 27.67 -16.44
C ILE A 4 -27.20 26.78 -17.53
N THR A 5 -28.10 25.88 -17.14
CA THR A 5 -28.80 24.97 -18.06
C THR A 5 -30.29 25.24 -18.01
N ARG A 6 -30.92 25.45 -19.20
CA ARG A 6 -32.37 25.54 -19.33
C ARG A 6 -33.00 24.16 -19.28
N LYS A 7 -34.02 23.99 -18.44
CA LYS A 7 -34.75 22.73 -18.25
C LYS A 7 -36.27 22.99 -18.30
N GLN A 8 -37.02 21.93 -18.54
CA GLN A 8 -38.47 21.94 -18.52
C GLN A 8 -38.98 20.85 -17.58
N ASN A 9 -39.93 21.15 -16.73
CA ASN A 9 -40.54 20.16 -15.87
C ASN A 9 -41.64 19.37 -16.61
N PRO A 10 -42.16 18.26 -16.04
CA PRO A 10 -43.21 17.46 -16.69
C PRO A 10 -44.50 18.22 -17.02
N SER A 11 -44.76 19.33 -16.31
CA SER A 11 -45.92 20.21 -16.56
C SER A 11 -45.67 21.26 -17.69
N GLY A 12 -44.52 21.19 -18.39
CA GLY A 12 -44.18 22.09 -19.48
C GLY A 12 -43.60 23.45 -19.04
N LYS A 13 -43.48 23.73 -17.76
CA LYS A 13 -42.94 25.01 -17.25
C LYS A 13 -41.41 25.01 -17.33
N LEU A 14 -40.87 26.08 -17.92
CA LEU A 14 -39.42 26.28 -18.06
C LEU A 14 -38.81 26.79 -16.76
N TYR A 15 -37.60 26.31 -16.48
CA TYR A 15 -36.75 26.79 -15.37
C TYR A 15 -35.28 26.71 -15.76
N TYR A 16 -34.43 27.40 -15.01
CA TYR A 16 -33.00 27.46 -15.21
C TYR A 16 -32.29 26.85 -14.00
N THR A 17 -31.53 25.78 -14.21
CA THR A 17 -30.64 25.23 -13.20
C THR A 17 -29.29 25.92 -13.33
N VAL A 18 -28.84 26.57 -12.26
CA VAL A 18 -27.50 27.14 -12.18
C VAL A 18 -26.63 26.29 -11.27
N GLN A 19 -25.42 26.07 -11.67
CA GLN A 19 -24.39 25.43 -10.89
C GLN A 19 -23.21 26.39 -10.68
N ALA A 20 -23.11 26.96 -9.49
CA ALA A 20 -21.95 27.73 -9.04
C ALA A 20 -20.82 26.77 -8.64
N ARG A 21 -19.62 26.99 -9.15
CA ARG A 21 -18.45 26.13 -8.93
C ARG A 21 -17.18 26.96 -8.81
N VAL A 22 -16.41 26.73 -7.77
CA VAL A 22 -15.04 27.27 -7.63
C VAL A 22 -14.06 26.13 -7.66
N THR A 23 -13.04 26.26 -8.49
CA THR A 23 -11.98 25.26 -8.67
C THR A 23 -10.65 25.88 -8.28
N GLU A 24 -9.83 25.16 -7.54
CA GLU A 24 -8.46 25.51 -7.21
C GLU A 24 -7.52 24.36 -7.53
N ASN A 25 -6.42 24.64 -8.20
CA ASN A 25 -5.46 23.62 -8.63
C ASN A 25 -6.10 22.42 -9.34
N GLY A 26 -7.13 22.67 -10.17
CA GLY A 26 -7.86 21.64 -10.89
C GLY A 26 -8.95 20.92 -10.08
N ILE A 27 -9.11 21.23 -8.80
CA ILE A 27 -10.08 20.57 -7.91
C ILE A 27 -11.25 21.50 -7.61
N ILE A 28 -12.45 20.94 -7.62
CA ILE A 28 -13.67 21.65 -7.24
C ILE A 28 -13.68 21.77 -5.71
N VAL A 29 -13.53 22.99 -5.20
CA VAL A 29 -13.54 23.32 -3.77
C VAL A 29 -14.87 23.88 -3.28
N TYR A 30 -15.75 24.24 -4.19
CA TYR A 30 -17.12 24.66 -3.92
C TYR A 30 -18.02 24.30 -5.09
N ARG A 31 -19.20 23.72 -4.81
CA ARG A 31 -20.25 23.44 -5.79
C ARG A 31 -21.61 23.60 -5.12
N LYS A 32 -22.49 24.41 -5.71
CA LYS A 32 -23.89 24.52 -5.31
C LYS A 32 -24.76 24.70 -6.52
N ALA A 33 -25.88 24.00 -6.58
CA ALA A 33 -26.84 24.12 -7.64
C ALA A 33 -28.20 24.58 -7.10
N LYS A 34 -28.90 25.40 -7.88
CA LYS A 34 -30.26 25.85 -7.56
C LYS A 34 -31.05 26.11 -8.85
N ASN A 35 -32.39 25.94 -8.75
CA ASN A 35 -33.30 26.20 -9.86
C ASN A 35 -33.96 27.56 -9.71
N PHE A 36 -34.10 28.27 -10.84
CA PHE A 36 -34.73 29.61 -10.90
C PHE A 36 -35.70 29.69 -12.05
N PRO A 37 -36.75 30.51 -11.92
CA PRO A 37 -37.74 30.72 -13.00
C PRO A 37 -37.15 31.51 -14.17
N THR A 38 -36.14 32.36 -13.92
CA THR A 38 -35.55 33.20 -14.98
C THR A 38 -34.03 32.96 -15.10
N LYS A 39 -33.49 33.20 -16.29
CA LYS A 39 -32.05 33.10 -16.56
C LYS A 39 -31.24 34.16 -15.80
N GLN A 40 -31.83 35.35 -15.62
CA GLN A 40 -31.17 36.46 -14.93
C GLN A 40 -30.95 36.13 -13.44
N GLU A 41 -32.00 35.69 -12.74
CA GLU A 41 -31.90 35.27 -11.33
C GLU A 41 -30.90 34.12 -11.15
N ALA A 42 -30.88 33.16 -12.07
CA ALA A 42 -29.90 32.07 -12.07
C ALA A 42 -28.47 32.63 -12.18
N LYS A 43 -28.23 33.59 -13.07
CA LYS A 43 -26.92 34.22 -13.28
C LYS A 43 -26.46 35.00 -12.04
N ASP A 44 -27.37 35.83 -11.50
CA ASP A 44 -27.04 36.69 -10.35
C ASP A 44 -26.72 35.86 -9.11
N TRP A 45 -27.53 34.85 -8.83
CA TRP A 45 -27.26 33.90 -7.75
C TRP A 45 -25.95 33.15 -7.96
N GLY A 46 -25.68 32.66 -9.19
CA GLY A 46 -24.42 31.97 -9.53
C GLY A 46 -23.19 32.84 -9.26
N ASN A 47 -23.20 34.08 -9.75
CA ASN A 47 -22.13 35.05 -9.52
C ASN A 47 -21.96 35.40 -8.04
N GLN A 48 -23.08 35.65 -7.33
CA GLN A 48 -23.05 35.91 -5.90
C GLN A 48 -22.43 34.76 -5.10
N LYS A 49 -22.79 33.52 -5.43
CA LYS A 49 -22.25 32.34 -4.74
C LYS A 49 -20.79 32.07 -5.05
N GLU A 50 -20.35 32.30 -6.30
CA GLU A 50 -18.91 32.21 -6.63
C GLU A 50 -18.09 33.29 -5.96
N ALA A 51 -18.59 34.55 -5.96
CA ALA A 51 -17.94 35.67 -5.27
C ALA A 51 -17.86 35.43 -3.76
N TRP A 52 -18.96 35.00 -3.15
CA TRP A 52 -19.00 34.63 -1.74
C TRP A 52 -18.02 33.51 -1.42
N ALA A 53 -17.99 32.44 -2.22
CA ALA A 53 -17.06 31.31 -2.03
C ALA A 53 -15.59 31.70 -2.19
N ARG A 54 -15.29 32.75 -2.95
CA ARG A 54 -13.93 33.29 -3.11
C ARG A 54 -13.52 34.25 -2.00
N SER A 55 -14.46 35.10 -1.54
CA SER A 55 -14.20 36.15 -0.54
C SER A 55 -14.23 35.62 0.91
N ASN A 56 -15.05 34.60 1.20
CA ASN A 56 -15.15 34.01 2.54
C ASN A 56 -14.15 32.86 2.76
N ARG A 57 -12.90 33.07 2.34
CA ARG A 57 -11.77 32.15 2.57
C ARG A 57 -10.69 32.80 3.42
N PRO A 58 -10.85 32.91 4.71
CA PRO A 58 -9.69 33.03 5.56
C PRO A 58 -9.08 31.62 5.68
N TRP A 59 -7.92 31.40 5.02
CA TRP A 59 -7.05 30.25 5.28
C TRP A 59 -7.74 28.87 5.42
N GLY A 60 -8.25 28.34 4.31
CA GLY A 60 -8.64 26.93 4.27
C GLY A 60 -10.09 26.61 4.63
N LEU A 61 -10.96 27.58 4.99
CA LEU A 61 -12.40 27.33 5.13
C LEU A 61 -13.00 27.05 3.76
N THR A 62 -13.36 25.82 3.51
CA THR A 62 -14.17 25.44 2.34
C THR A 62 -15.61 25.41 2.78
N PRO A 63 -16.53 26.15 2.10
CA PRO A 63 -17.96 25.98 2.37
C PRO A 63 -18.34 24.51 2.19
N THR A 64 -19.01 23.95 3.18
CA THR A 64 -19.40 22.52 3.18
C THR A 64 -20.46 22.21 2.13
N ASP A 65 -21.27 23.20 1.78
CA ASP A 65 -22.41 23.04 0.89
C ASP A 65 -22.00 22.55 -0.52
N GLY A 66 -22.33 21.30 -0.83
CA GLY A 66 -22.29 20.77 -2.17
C GLY A 66 -20.92 20.32 -2.70
N VAL A 67 -19.89 20.20 -1.85
CA VAL A 67 -18.63 19.53 -2.24
C VAL A 67 -18.88 18.03 -2.34
N LEU A 68 -18.68 17.45 -3.51
CA LEU A 68 -18.85 16.01 -3.68
C LEU A 68 -17.76 15.23 -2.94
N PHE A 69 -18.12 14.05 -2.46
CA PHE A 69 -17.16 13.12 -1.84
C PHE A 69 -15.96 12.83 -2.78
N SER A 70 -16.20 12.71 -4.09
CA SER A 70 -15.17 12.52 -5.09
C SER A 70 -14.18 13.69 -5.17
N ASP A 71 -14.68 14.93 -5.15
CA ASP A 71 -13.84 16.13 -5.19
C ASP A 71 -13.02 16.27 -3.90
N ALA A 72 -13.64 15.94 -2.76
CA ALA A 72 -12.97 15.91 -1.46
C ALA A 72 -11.87 14.84 -1.42
N ALA A 73 -12.11 13.66 -2.00
CA ALA A 73 -11.11 12.58 -2.05
C ALA A 73 -9.87 12.98 -2.87
N GLU A 74 -10.04 13.60 -4.05
CA GLU A 74 -8.91 14.08 -4.85
C GLU A 74 -8.14 15.20 -4.14
N ARG A 75 -8.84 16.15 -3.49
CA ARG A 75 -8.19 17.18 -2.69
C ARG A 75 -7.39 16.59 -1.54
N TYR A 76 -7.95 15.61 -0.83
CA TYR A 76 -7.25 14.91 0.27
C TYR A 76 -5.96 14.24 -0.22
N ILE A 77 -6.01 13.59 -1.39
CA ILE A 77 -4.83 12.97 -2.01
C ILE A 77 -3.75 14.04 -2.26
N LEU A 78 -4.12 15.18 -2.84
CA LEU A 78 -3.16 16.27 -3.12
C LEU A 78 -2.58 16.93 -1.87
N ASP A 79 -3.39 17.13 -0.83
CA ASP A 79 -2.92 17.67 0.44
C ASP A 79 -1.90 16.72 1.08
N MET A 80 -2.17 15.40 1.01
CA MET A 80 -1.26 14.39 1.54
C MET A 80 0.03 14.24 0.72
N GLU A 81 0.01 14.55 -0.58
CA GLU A 81 1.24 14.58 -1.41
C GLU A 81 2.21 15.69 -0.96
N LYS A 82 1.68 16.79 -0.46
CA LYS A 82 2.46 17.92 0.08
C LYS A 82 2.91 17.68 1.52
N SER A 83 2.36 16.69 2.20
CA SER A 83 2.69 16.39 3.59
C SER A 83 3.95 15.52 3.70
N PRO A 84 4.66 15.54 4.85
CA PRO A 84 5.76 14.61 5.12
C PRO A 84 5.36 13.14 5.01
N ARG A 85 4.07 12.84 5.18
CA ARG A 85 3.49 11.49 5.11
C ARG A 85 2.59 11.36 3.87
N SER A 86 3.20 11.29 2.68
CA SER A 86 2.47 11.07 1.43
C SER A 86 1.80 9.69 1.39
N PHE A 87 0.67 9.60 0.69
CA PHE A 87 -0.01 8.33 0.47
C PHE A 87 0.74 7.42 -0.51
N SER A 88 0.71 6.12 -0.22
CA SER A 88 1.09 5.11 -1.21
C SER A 88 0.10 5.10 -2.39
N ASP A 89 0.54 4.63 -3.56
CA ASP A 89 -0.33 4.47 -4.74
C ASP A 89 -1.56 3.60 -4.43
N GLY A 90 -1.39 2.57 -3.58
CA GLY A 90 -2.49 1.71 -3.13
C GLY A 90 -3.55 2.47 -2.32
N THR A 91 -3.14 3.43 -1.49
CA THR A 91 -4.07 4.28 -0.73
C THR A 91 -4.80 5.27 -1.65
N LYS A 92 -4.08 5.89 -2.60
CA LYS A 92 -4.68 6.78 -3.60
C LYS A 92 -5.70 6.03 -4.47
N TYR A 93 -5.34 4.84 -4.95
CA TYR A 93 -6.24 3.98 -5.73
C TYR A 93 -7.50 3.62 -4.92
N ARG A 94 -7.33 3.25 -3.63
CA ARG A 94 -8.45 2.93 -2.73
C ARG A 94 -9.41 4.10 -2.61
N LEU A 95 -8.93 5.30 -2.31
CA LEU A 95 -9.77 6.51 -2.19
C LEU A 95 -10.54 6.80 -3.49
N ARG A 96 -9.86 6.72 -4.65
CA ARG A 96 -10.49 6.92 -5.96
C ARG A 96 -11.55 5.86 -6.28
N ARG A 97 -11.29 4.61 -5.92
CA ARG A 97 -12.25 3.52 -6.09
C ARG A 97 -13.50 3.74 -5.23
N ILE A 98 -13.32 4.10 -3.95
CA ILE A 98 -14.44 4.43 -3.06
C ILE A 98 -15.24 5.61 -3.63
N ALA A 99 -14.58 6.67 -4.03
CA ALA A 99 -15.22 7.87 -4.58
C ALA A 99 -16.05 7.62 -5.86
N ARG A 100 -15.72 6.58 -6.62
CA ARG A 100 -16.47 6.17 -7.83
C ARG A 100 -17.63 5.23 -7.52
N HIS A 101 -17.72 4.72 -6.30
CA HIS A 101 -18.81 3.82 -5.91
C HIS A 101 -20.16 4.54 -5.97
N SER A 102 -21.24 3.86 -6.39
CA SER A 102 -22.57 4.42 -6.60
C SER A 102 -23.10 5.22 -5.40
N ILE A 103 -22.82 4.75 -4.19
CA ILE A 103 -23.19 5.41 -2.94
C ILE A 103 -22.54 6.79 -2.78
N PHE A 104 -21.29 6.96 -3.24
CA PHE A 104 -20.49 8.18 -3.01
C PHE A 104 -20.37 9.08 -4.24
N ALA A 105 -20.59 8.56 -5.45
CA ALA A 105 -20.28 9.25 -6.70
C ALA A 105 -20.97 10.62 -6.84
N ASN A 106 -22.19 10.76 -6.34
CA ASN A 106 -22.96 12.00 -6.38
C ASN A 106 -23.32 12.53 -4.98
N LEU A 107 -22.69 11.97 -3.93
CA LEU A 107 -22.95 12.35 -2.55
C LEU A 107 -22.14 13.59 -2.18
N ALA A 108 -22.78 14.63 -1.67
CA ALA A 108 -22.10 15.73 -1.02
C ALA A 108 -21.52 15.25 0.32
N ILE A 109 -20.26 15.62 0.62
CA ILE A 109 -19.56 15.09 1.81
C ILE A 109 -20.22 15.50 3.13
N ASP A 110 -20.91 16.63 3.15
CA ASP A 110 -21.68 17.13 4.31
C ASP A 110 -22.96 16.31 4.57
N ARG A 111 -23.42 15.53 3.59
CA ARG A 111 -24.55 14.61 3.70
C ARG A 111 -24.15 13.18 4.02
N LEU A 112 -22.85 12.94 4.15
CA LEU A 112 -22.35 11.61 4.52
C LEU A 112 -22.76 11.27 5.95
N ASP A 113 -23.35 10.10 6.14
CA ASP A 113 -23.80 9.61 7.44
C ASP A 113 -23.46 8.11 7.64
N SER A 114 -23.89 7.57 8.78
CA SER A 114 -23.69 6.17 9.14
C SER A 114 -24.32 5.19 8.14
N SER A 115 -25.48 5.54 7.56
CA SER A 115 -26.20 4.65 6.63
C SER A 115 -25.44 4.47 5.33
N HIS A 116 -24.91 5.55 4.76
CA HIS A 116 -24.07 5.48 3.56
C HIS A 116 -22.82 4.62 3.77
N VAL A 117 -22.13 4.84 4.90
CA VAL A 117 -20.93 4.07 5.22
C VAL A 117 -21.25 2.60 5.43
N MET A 118 -22.28 2.28 6.22
CA MET A 118 -22.67 0.88 6.49
C MET A 118 -23.12 0.15 5.23
N SER A 119 -23.94 0.78 4.36
CA SER A 119 -24.35 0.18 3.08
C SER A 119 -23.14 -0.15 2.21
N PHE A 120 -22.18 0.76 2.09
CA PHE A 120 -20.93 0.50 1.38
C PHE A 120 -20.15 -0.66 1.99
N LEU A 121 -20.00 -0.72 3.33
CA LEU A 121 -19.24 -1.81 3.97
C LEU A 121 -19.93 -3.17 3.78
N LEU A 122 -21.26 -3.22 3.79
CA LEU A 122 -22.04 -4.45 3.54
C LEU A 122 -21.83 -4.93 2.10
N GLU A 123 -22.01 -4.08 1.11
CA GLU A 123 -21.77 -4.42 -0.29
C GLU A 123 -20.33 -4.90 -0.49
N ARG A 124 -19.37 -4.14 0.06
CA ARG A 124 -17.94 -4.43 -0.08
C ARG A 124 -17.50 -5.72 0.59
N SER A 125 -18.15 -6.13 1.67
CA SER A 125 -17.84 -7.37 2.39
C SER A 125 -18.15 -8.63 1.57
N GLY A 126 -19.08 -8.55 0.62
CA GLY A 126 -19.34 -9.61 -0.34
C GLY A 126 -18.25 -9.81 -1.40
N GLU A 127 -17.40 -8.80 -1.61
CA GLU A 127 -16.39 -8.82 -2.66
C GLU A 127 -14.98 -9.13 -2.15
N VAL A 128 -14.66 -8.71 -0.91
CA VAL A 128 -13.29 -8.74 -0.39
C VAL A 128 -13.22 -9.20 1.07
N LYS A 129 -12.01 -9.60 1.48
CA LYS A 129 -11.73 -10.01 2.87
C LYS A 129 -11.93 -8.86 3.86
N PRO A 130 -12.32 -9.14 5.13
CA PRO A 130 -12.56 -8.15 6.18
C PRO A 130 -11.45 -7.13 6.39
N ILE A 131 -10.18 -7.51 6.22
CA ILE A 131 -9.03 -6.59 6.32
C ILE A 131 -9.06 -5.50 5.24
N SER A 132 -9.55 -5.82 4.03
CA SER A 132 -9.69 -4.84 2.94
C SER A 132 -10.80 -3.85 3.24
N VAL A 133 -11.94 -4.34 3.78
CA VAL A 133 -13.06 -3.51 4.24
C VAL A 133 -12.61 -2.59 5.38
N SER A 134 -11.80 -3.08 6.33
CA SER A 134 -11.18 -2.26 7.38
C SER A 134 -10.35 -1.11 6.80
N GLY A 135 -9.58 -1.40 5.76
CA GLY A 135 -8.79 -0.39 5.06
C GLY A 135 -9.67 0.65 4.35
N ASP A 136 -10.80 0.24 3.79
CA ASP A 136 -11.75 1.13 3.13
C ASP A 136 -12.44 2.05 4.15
N LEU A 137 -12.92 1.51 5.28
CA LEU A 137 -13.46 2.29 6.39
C LEU A 137 -12.46 3.33 6.92
N SER A 138 -11.20 2.90 7.08
CA SER A 138 -10.12 3.79 7.54
C SER A 138 -9.86 4.93 6.55
N ALA A 139 -9.95 4.67 5.25
CA ALA A 139 -9.78 5.68 4.21
C ALA A 139 -10.93 6.72 4.21
N ILE A 140 -12.19 6.27 4.34
CA ILE A 140 -13.35 7.15 4.45
C ILE A 140 -13.22 8.02 5.71
N LYS A 141 -12.95 7.39 6.85
CA LYS A 141 -12.75 8.08 8.13
C LYS A 141 -11.63 9.11 8.04
N GLY A 142 -10.49 8.75 7.45
CA GLY A 142 -9.35 9.65 7.26
C GLY A 142 -9.67 10.87 6.41
N LEU A 143 -10.41 10.70 5.30
CA LEU A 143 -10.88 11.79 4.46
C LEU A 143 -11.78 12.76 5.23
N VAL A 144 -12.80 12.24 5.92
CA VAL A 144 -13.78 13.07 6.65
C VAL A 144 -13.11 13.85 7.79
N PHE A 145 -12.21 13.19 8.56
CA PHE A 145 -11.45 13.87 9.61
C PHE A 145 -10.50 14.94 9.04
N HIS A 146 -9.82 14.65 7.93
CA HIS A 146 -8.97 15.64 7.27
C HIS A 146 -9.77 16.84 6.79
N ALA A 147 -10.90 16.61 6.13
CA ALA A 147 -11.79 17.69 5.67
C ALA A 147 -12.31 18.55 6.84
N ARG A 148 -12.67 17.92 7.95
CA ARG A 148 -13.12 18.62 9.15
C ARG A 148 -12.01 19.48 9.75
N VAL A 149 -10.80 18.94 9.90
CA VAL A 149 -9.71 19.62 10.60
C VAL A 149 -8.97 20.60 9.69
N MET A 150 -8.55 20.14 8.49
CA MET A 150 -7.68 20.93 7.60
C MET A 150 -8.45 21.92 6.73
N TRP A 151 -9.71 21.62 6.44
CA TRP A 151 -10.55 22.51 5.63
C TRP A 151 -11.64 23.19 6.45
N SER A 152 -11.67 22.98 7.77
CA SER A 152 -12.65 23.53 8.72
C SER A 152 -14.11 23.29 8.28
N MET A 153 -14.36 22.13 7.64
CA MET A 153 -15.70 21.75 7.21
C MET A 153 -16.52 21.30 8.42
N ASP A 154 -17.76 21.77 8.53
CA ASP A 154 -18.69 21.31 9.58
C ASP A 154 -19.25 19.93 9.22
N LEU A 155 -18.49 18.89 9.55
CA LEU A 155 -18.82 17.49 9.27
C LEU A 155 -19.06 16.72 10.57
N LYS A 156 -20.15 15.94 10.59
CA LYS A 156 -20.42 14.99 11.67
C LYS A 156 -19.42 13.83 11.59
N THR A 157 -18.78 13.48 12.70
CA THR A 157 -17.79 12.39 12.78
C THR A 157 -18.09 11.36 13.86
N GLY A 158 -18.97 11.68 14.81
CA GLY A 158 -19.29 10.81 15.95
C GLY A 158 -19.83 9.43 15.55
N TYR A 159 -20.58 9.36 14.45
CA TYR A 159 -21.15 8.09 13.96
C TYR A 159 -20.09 7.05 13.54
N PHE A 160 -18.84 7.45 13.30
CA PHE A 160 -17.79 6.48 12.91
C PHE A 160 -17.45 5.48 14.02
N GLU A 161 -17.66 5.82 15.28
CA GLU A 161 -17.46 4.88 16.40
C GLU A 161 -18.54 3.80 16.37
N GLU A 162 -19.79 4.19 16.24
CA GLU A 162 -20.94 3.30 16.13
C GLU A 162 -20.82 2.39 14.89
N VAL A 163 -20.49 2.96 13.74
CA VAL A 163 -20.22 2.20 12.49
C VAL A 163 -19.10 1.18 12.71
N SER A 164 -18.01 1.58 13.37
CA SER A 164 -16.87 0.69 13.62
C SER A 164 -17.24 -0.46 14.55
N LEU A 165 -18.02 -0.20 15.60
CA LEU A 165 -18.52 -1.23 16.52
C LEU A 165 -19.48 -2.17 15.82
N LYS A 166 -20.44 -1.65 15.07
CA LYS A 166 -21.42 -2.45 14.32
C LYS A 166 -20.75 -3.29 13.23
N ALA A 167 -19.82 -2.71 12.48
CA ALA A 167 -19.07 -3.43 11.46
C ALA A 167 -18.22 -4.58 12.04
N LYS A 168 -17.63 -4.40 13.24
CA LYS A 168 -16.95 -5.49 13.97
C LYS A 168 -17.95 -6.57 14.41
N HIS A 169 -19.08 -6.18 15.01
CA HIS A 169 -20.11 -7.11 15.44
C HIS A 169 -20.62 -7.98 14.28
N LEU A 170 -20.74 -7.40 13.09
CA LEU A 170 -21.15 -8.12 11.87
C LEU A 170 -19.99 -8.83 11.14
N ASN A 171 -18.78 -8.85 11.70
CA ASN A 171 -17.58 -9.41 11.08
C ASN A 171 -17.25 -8.83 9.68
N LEU A 172 -17.73 -7.63 9.34
CA LEU A 172 -17.44 -6.98 8.06
C LEU A 172 -15.99 -6.48 8.02
N VAL A 173 -15.45 -6.10 9.17
CA VAL A 173 -14.08 -5.60 9.34
C VAL A 173 -13.29 -6.52 10.26
N GLY A 174 -11.98 -6.61 10.03
CA GLY A 174 -11.13 -7.50 10.82
C GLY A 174 -9.65 -7.24 10.58
N LYS A 175 -8.81 -7.96 11.34
CA LYS A 175 -7.37 -8.01 11.12
C LYS A 175 -7.04 -9.10 10.11
N SER A 176 -5.87 -8.99 9.46
CA SER A 176 -5.33 -10.10 8.68
C SER A 176 -5.08 -11.29 9.60
N LYS A 177 -5.47 -12.49 9.18
CA LYS A 177 -5.00 -13.71 9.84
C LYS A 177 -3.49 -13.75 9.69
N HIS A 178 -2.80 -14.17 10.74
CA HIS A 178 -1.37 -14.43 10.65
C HIS A 178 -1.11 -15.52 9.59
N ARG A 179 -0.07 -15.32 8.81
CA ARG A 179 0.43 -16.33 7.88
C ARG A 179 1.64 -16.99 8.52
N ASP A 180 1.56 -18.31 8.67
CA ASP A 180 2.64 -19.13 9.16
C ASP A 180 3.15 -20.09 8.07
N THR A 181 2.84 -19.73 6.79
CA THR A 181 3.24 -20.51 5.63
C THR A 181 4.76 -20.42 5.48
N ARG A 182 5.39 -21.58 5.49
CA ARG A 182 6.82 -21.78 5.26
C ARG A 182 6.98 -22.70 4.06
N PRO A 183 7.62 -22.30 2.96
CA PRO A 183 7.90 -23.18 1.86
C PRO A 183 8.90 -24.27 2.26
N THR A 184 8.59 -25.50 1.92
CA THR A 184 9.52 -26.63 2.05
C THR A 184 10.56 -26.59 0.94
N LEU A 185 11.69 -27.29 1.15
CA LEU A 185 12.74 -27.41 0.10
C LEU A 185 12.18 -28.04 -1.19
N THR A 186 11.26 -29.01 -1.06
CA THR A 186 10.60 -29.65 -2.19
C THR A 186 9.71 -28.67 -2.98
N GLU A 187 8.95 -27.82 -2.29
CA GLU A 187 8.12 -26.79 -2.92
C GLU A 187 8.98 -25.72 -3.60
N LEU A 188 10.06 -25.29 -2.94
CA LEU A 188 11.03 -24.37 -3.55
C LEU A 188 11.66 -24.98 -4.81
N ALA A 189 12.05 -26.26 -4.77
CA ALA A 189 12.61 -26.96 -5.93
C ALA A 189 11.60 -27.00 -7.10
N LYS A 190 10.32 -27.27 -6.83
CA LYS A 190 9.27 -27.26 -7.87
C LYS A 190 9.11 -25.86 -8.48
N ILE A 191 9.03 -24.81 -7.64
CA ILE A 191 8.91 -23.43 -8.13
C ILE A 191 10.16 -23.02 -8.94
N MET A 192 11.36 -23.39 -8.47
CA MET A 192 12.61 -23.08 -9.15
C MET A 192 12.77 -23.81 -10.49
N ALA A 193 12.20 -25.02 -10.63
CA ALA A 193 12.18 -25.77 -11.89
C ALA A 193 11.48 -25.01 -13.03
N TYR A 194 10.55 -24.10 -12.72
CA TYR A 194 9.92 -23.24 -13.72
C TYR A 194 10.96 -22.41 -14.50
N TYR A 195 11.96 -21.88 -13.80
CA TYR A 195 13.00 -21.02 -14.44
C TYR A 195 13.96 -21.81 -15.33
N ASP A 196 14.05 -23.12 -15.17
CA ASP A 196 14.81 -23.99 -16.07
C ASP A 196 14.00 -24.47 -17.26
N ARG A 197 12.71 -24.70 -17.08
CA ARG A 197 11.85 -25.35 -18.08
C ARG A 197 11.05 -24.38 -18.94
N SER A 198 10.69 -23.22 -18.41
CA SER A 198 9.85 -22.24 -19.11
C SER A 198 10.67 -21.36 -20.05
N LYS A 199 10.36 -21.45 -21.37
CA LYS A 199 10.96 -20.53 -22.38
C LYS A 199 10.70 -19.06 -22.07
N ALA A 200 9.54 -18.73 -21.47
CA ALA A 200 9.20 -17.37 -21.07
C ALA A 200 10.04 -16.90 -19.88
N ALA A 201 10.34 -17.79 -18.93
CA ALA A 201 11.18 -17.48 -17.79
C ALA A 201 12.66 -17.32 -18.21
N GLN A 202 13.14 -18.13 -19.15
CA GLN A 202 14.52 -18.07 -19.67
C GLN A 202 14.80 -16.76 -20.45
N ARG A 203 13.77 -16.13 -21.01
CA ARG A 203 13.87 -14.80 -21.68
C ARG A 203 13.82 -13.63 -20.69
N SER A 204 13.55 -13.90 -19.44
CA SER A 204 13.46 -12.85 -18.41
C SER A 204 14.86 -12.47 -17.93
N GLU A 205 15.18 -11.19 -17.90
CA GLU A 205 16.40 -10.65 -17.32
C GLU A 205 16.43 -10.70 -15.79
N ILE A 206 15.30 -11.06 -15.14
CA ILE A 206 15.20 -11.11 -13.68
C ILE A 206 15.75 -12.46 -13.19
N PRO A 207 16.88 -12.48 -12.46
CA PRO A 207 17.55 -13.70 -12.02
C PRO A 207 16.85 -14.29 -10.79
N MET A 208 15.66 -14.85 -10.97
CA MET A 208 14.86 -15.36 -9.85
C MET A 208 15.58 -16.47 -9.08
N LYS A 209 16.43 -17.25 -9.73
CA LYS A 209 17.25 -18.27 -9.07
C LYS A 209 18.27 -17.69 -8.08
N VAL A 210 18.60 -16.41 -8.20
CA VAL A 210 19.45 -15.64 -7.27
C VAL A 210 18.57 -14.91 -6.25
N LEU A 211 17.47 -14.29 -6.70
CA LEU A 211 16.62 -13.51 -5.84
C LEU A 211 15.84 -14.34 -4.79
N ILE A 212 15.49 -15.59 -5.12
CA ILE A 212 14.83 -16.50 -4.18
C ILE A 212 15.74 -16.83 -2.98
N PRO A 213 16.98 -17.36 -3.16
CA PRO A 213 17.91 -17.54 -2.05
C PRO A 213 18.20 -16.23 -1.30
N PHE A 214 18.47 -15.15 -2.03
CA PHE A 214 18.72 -13.86 -1.39
C PHE A 214 17.56 -13.40 -0.51
N GLN A 215 16.32 -13.60 -0.95
CA GLN A 215 15.13 -13.23 -0.18
C GLN A 215 15.01 -14.00 1.15
N ILE A 216 15.38 -15.30 1.13
CA ILE A 216 15.43 -16.15 2.33
C ILE A 216 16.54 -15.65 3.27
N PHE A 217 17.78 -15.62 2.81
CA PHE A 217 18.93 -15.37 3.67
C PHE A 217 19.09 -13.92 4.12
N SER A 218 18.61 -12.94 3.34
CA SER A 218 18.61 -11.54 3.75
C SER A 218 17.37 -11.13 4.54
N THR A 219 16.28 -11.90 4.45
CA THR A 219 14.97 -11.57 5.00
C THR A 219 14.41 -10.21 4.57
N ARG A 220 14.91 -9.62 3.47
CA ARG A 220 14.44 -8.31 2.99
C ARG A 220 13.04 -8.39 2.38
N ARG A 221 12.31 -7.26 2.34
CA ARG A 221 11.11 -7.16 1.51
C ARG A 221 11.50 -6.96 0.05
N SER A 222 10.71 -7.44 -0.91
CA SER A 222 11.03 -7.32 -2.35
C SER A 222 11.37 -5.89 -2.78
N ALA A 223 10.63 -4.90 -2.27
CA ALA A 223 10.91 -3.49 -2.54
C ALA A 223 12.18 -2.96 -1.85
N GLU A 224 12.64 -3.56 -0.77
CA GLU A 224 13.91 -3.25 -0.12
C GLU A 224 15.05 -3.87 -0.92
N THR A 225 14.96 -5.14 -1.30
CA THR A 225 15.93 -5.88 -2.11
C THR A 225 16.31 -5.11 -3.38
N THR A 226 15.30 -4.61 -4.11
CA THR A 226 15.54 -3.95 -5.41
C THR A 226 16.02 -2.50 -5.31
N ARG A 227 16.24 -1.98 -4.10
CA ARG A 227 16.71 -0.60 -3.84
C ARG A 227 18.09 -0.50 -3.19
N ILE A 228 18.64 -1.61 -2.67
CA ILE A 228 19.97 -1.57 -2.05
C ILE A 228 21.05 -1.20 -3.06
N LEU A 229 21.98 -0.35 -2.61
CA LEU A 229 23.07 0.18 -3.42
C LEU A 229 24.39 -0.47 -3.04
N TRP A 230 25.31 -0.55 -3.99
CA TRP A 230 26.68 -0.97 -3.71
C TRP A 230 27.38 -0.04 -2.70
N THR A 231 27.08 1.25 -2.74
CA THR A 231 27.64 2.26 -1.81
C THR A 231 27.11 2.11 -0.39
N ASP A 232 26.04 1.38 -0.19
CA ASP A 232 25.40 1.14 1.10
C ASP A 232 25.84 -0.19 1.76
N LEU A 233 26.75 -0.94 1.11
CA LEU A 233 27.26 -2.21 1.59
C LEU A 233 28.58 -2.02 2.37
N GLU A 234 28.63 -2.51 3.60
CA GLU A 234 29.83 -2.63 4.41
C GLU A 234 30.19 -4.11 4.56
N ILE A 235 31.17 -4.56 3.79
CA ILE A 235 31.58 -5.99 3.72
C ILE A 235 32.16 -6.46 5.04
N GLU A 236 33.07 -5.68 5.63
CA GLU A 236 33.76 -6.01 6.88
C GLU A 236 32.79 -6.19 8.06
N ASN A 237 31.76 -5.34 8.12
CA ASN A 237 30.74 -5.38 9.16
C ASN A 237 29.55 -6.27 8.78
N LYS A 238 29.58 -6.96 7.64
CA LYS A 238 28.50 -7.80 7.12
C LYS A 238 27.13 -7.13 7.25
N ARG A 239 26.99 -5.87 6.77
CA ARG A 239 25.73 -5.10 6.87
C ARG A 239 25.50 -4.25 5.64
N VAL A 240 24.23 -3.91 5.41
CA VAL A 240 23.79 -3.03 4.33
C VAL A 240 22.82 -1.99 4.84
N LEU A 241 22.97 -0.73 4.40
CA LEU A 241 22.01 0.33 4.71
C LEU A 241 20.78 0.18 3.80
N VAL A 242 19.63 -0.10 4.40
CA VAL A 242 18.35 -0.15 3.69
C VAL A 242 17.62 1.18 3.89
N ARG A 243 17.46 1.90 2.77
CA ARG A 243 16.85 3.24 2.77
C ARG A 243 15.32 3.15 2.74
N ASP A 244 14.65 4.11 3.39
CA ASP A 244 13.20 4.27 3.40
C ASP A 244 12.44 2.95 3.72
N MET A 245 12.86 2.27 4.76
CA MET A 245 12.20 1.06 5.21
C MET A 245 10.75 1.35 5.62
N LYS A 246 9.86 0.40 5.31
CA LYS A 246 8.44 0.52 5.67
C LYS A 246 8.29 0.64 7.19
N ASP A 247 7.71 1.75 7.63
CA ASP A 247 7.37 2.03 9.03
C ASP A 247 5.92 2.53 9.11
N PRO A 248 5.13 2.11 10.11
CA PRO A 248 3.79 2.64 10.35
C PRO A 248 3.74 4.16 10.55
N ARG A 249 4.84 4.75 11.05
CA ARG A 249 4.98 6.20 11.29
C ARG A 249 5.45 6.99 10.07
N GLY A 250 5.90 6.32 9.02
CA GLY A 250 6.38 6.91 7.78
C GLY A 250 7.69 6.29 7.32
N SER A 251 7.80 5.99 6.03
CA SER A 251 9.00 5.32 5.50
C SER A 251 10.10 6.30 5.07
N ARG A 252 9.75 7.55 4.73
CA ARG A 252 10.72 8.54 4.25
C ARG A 252 11.72 8.90 5.35
N GLY A 253 13.01 8.73 5.05
CA GLY A 253 14.09 8.96 6.01
C GLY A 253 14.28 7.84 7.04
N ASN A 254 13.46 6.78 7.02
CA ASN A 254 13.66 5.63 7.89
C ASN A 254 14.73 4.70 7.29
N HIS A 255 16.00 5.10 7.43
CA HIS A 255 17.15 4.34 6.98
C HIS A 255 17.68 3.47 8.12
N LYS A 256 17.94 2.19 7.86
CA LYS A 256 18.46 1.28 8.89
C LYS A 256 19.58 0.40 8.34
N TRP A 257 20.61 0.24 9.15
CA TRP A 257 21.61 -0.79 8.95
C TRP A 257 21.01 -2.15 9.25
N CYS A 258 21.13 -3.07 8.32
CA CYS A 258 20.66 -4.44 8.41
C CYS A 258 21.84 -5.38 8.34
N SER A 259 22.03 -6.22 9.35
CA SER A 259 23.02 -7.28 9.30
C SER A 259 22.68 -8.28 8.20
N LEU A 260 23.68 -8.85 7.58
CA LEU A 260 23.60 -9.88 6.54
C LEU A 260 24.14 -11.19 7.09
N SER A 261 23.46 -12.29 6.78
CA SER A 261 24.07 -13.62 6.95
C SER A 261 25.20 -13.81 5.95
N ASP A 262 26.07 -14.77 6.19
CA ASP A 262 27.18 -15.08 5.29
C ASP A 262 26.68 -15.47 3.89
N GLU A 263 25.58 -16.20 3.81
CA GLU A 263 24.92 -16.60 2.57
C GLU A 263 24.39 -15.37 1.81
N ALA A 264 23.73 -14.44 2.51
CA ALA A 264 23.22 -13.22 1.88
C ALA A 264 24.36 -12.34 1.35
N LEU A 265 25.45 -12.19 2.11
CA LEU A 265 26.63 -11.44 1.72
C LEU A 265 27.30 -12.09 0.50
N ALA A 266 27.50 -13.41 0.51
CA ALA A 266 28.10 -14.15 -0.61
C ALA A 266 27.28 -14.00 -1.90
N ILE A 267 25.93 -14.04 -1.80
CA ILE A 267 25.04 -13.79 -2.95
C ILE A 267 25.22 -12.36 -3.48
N ILE A 268 25.32 -11.35 -2.62
CA ILE A 268 25.59 -9.96 -3.03
C ILE A 268 26.92 -9.88 -3.79
N LEU A 269 28.00 -10.41 -3.20
CA LEU A 269 29.33 -10.32 -3.76
C LEU A 269 29.47 -11.03 -5.10
N ALA A 270 28.63 -12.03 -5.37
CA ALA A 270 28.54 -12.72 -6.64
C ALA A 270 27.79 -11.92 -7.75
N GLN A 271 27.18 -10.77 -7.44
CA GLN A 271 26.45 -10.00 -8.44
C GLN A 271 27.35 -9.12 -9.29
N PRO A 272 27.04 -8.94 -10.58
CA PRO A 272 27.78 -8.03 -11.45
C PRO A 272 27.54 -6.57 -11.03
N ARG A 273 28.59 -5.75 -11.05
CA ARG A 273 28.53 -4.30 -10.72
C ARG A 273 28.21 -3.45 -11.95
N THR A 274 27.09 -3.75 -12.62
CA THR A 274 26.67 -3.06 -13.86
C THR A 274 25.71 -1.88 -13.61
N ASP A 275 25.15 -1.76 -12.41
CA ASP A 275 24.25 -0.69 -11.99
C ASP A 275 24.70 -0.23 -10.59
N LYS A 276 24.27 0.96 -10.17
CA LYS A 276 24.47 1.43 -8.79
C LYS A 276 23.74 0.58 -7.76
N ARG A 277 22.66 -0.07 -8.15
CA ARG A 277 21.90 -1.01 -7.31
C ARG A 277 22.47 -2.42 -7.47
N ILE A 278 22.43 -3.18 -6.38
CA ILE A 278 22.87 -4.58 -6.38
C ILE A 278 21.88 -5.43 -7.20
N PHE A 279 20.58 -5.18 -7.04
CA PHE A 279 19.53 -5.87 -7.79
C PHE A 279 18.68 -4.85 -8.55
N PRO A 280 19.08 -4.44 -9.78
CA PRO A 280 18.48 -3.30 -10.52
C PRO A 280 17.15 -3.67 -11.19
N TYR A 281 16.24 -4.32 -10.47
CA TYR A 281 14.96 -4.77 -11.01
C TYR A 281 13.79 -3.98 -10.41
N ASN A 282 12.62 -4.05 -11.07
CA ASN A 282 11.38 -3.55 -10.49
C ASN A 282 10.78 -4.61 -9.54
N HIS A 283 10.50 -4.25 -8.29
CA HIS A 283 10.00 -5.19 -7.30
C HIS A 283 8.66 -5.85 -7.69
N ARG A 284 7.75 -5.10 -8.36
CA ARG A 284 6.50 -5.67 -8.87
C ARG A 284 6.74 -6.71 -9.96
N SER A 285 7.74 -6.48 -10.81
CA SER A 285 8.14 -7.45 -11.84
C SER A 285 8.74 -8.72 -11.21
N VAL A 286 9.50 -8.59 -10.12
CA VAL A 286 10.00 -9.73 -9.32
C VAL A 286 8.83 -10.53 -8.74
N GLU A 287 7.87 -9.86 -8.10
CA GLU A 287 6.68 -10.50 -7.52
C GLU A 287 5.80 -11.18 -8.59
N ASN A 288 5.68 -10.56 -9.77
CA ASN A 288 4.97 -11.14 -10.91
C ASN A 288 5.72 -12.36 -11.49
N ALA A 289 7.05 -12.33 -11.54
CA ALA A 289 7.84 -13.48 -11.95
C ALA A 289 7.67 -14.65 -10.99
N TRP A 290 7.66 -14.38 -9.69
CA TRP A 290 7.32 -15.37 -8.67
C TRP A 290 5.91 -15.94 -8.85
N ALA A 291 4.91 -15.07 -9.04
CA ALA A 291 3.52 -15.49 -9.20
C ALA A 291 3.36 -16.47 -10.37
N ARG A 292 4.00 -16.19 -11.52
CA ARG A 292 3.97 -17.12 -12.67
C ARG A 292 4.59 -18.49 -12.34
N ALA A 293 5.74 -18.50 -11.63
CA ALA A 293 6.40 -19.76 -11.25
C ALA A 293 5.56 -20.55 -10.24
N ARG A 294 4.99 -19.86 -9.26
CA ARG A 294 4.10 -20.42 -8.25
C ARG A 294 2.84 -21.05 -8.89
N ASP A 295 2.22 -20.31 -9.81
CA ASP A 295 1.01 -20.76 -10.50
C ASP A 295 1.31 -21.96 -11.41
N TRP A 296 2.44 -21.96 -12.10
CA TRP A 296 2.91 -23.11 -12.89
C TRP A 296 3.18 -24.34 -12.02
N ALA A 297 3.71 -24.13 -10.80
CA ALA A 297 3.98 -25.23 -9.85
C ALA A 297 2.73 -25.63 -9.03
N GLU A 298 1.59 -24.96 -9.22
CA GLU A 298 0.35 -25.17 -8.46
C GLU A 298 0.51 -24.89 -6.94
N MET A 299 1.45 -24.02 -6.56
CA MET A 299 1.76 -23.68 -5.16
C MET A 299 1.09 -22.38 -4.71
N HIS A 300 -0.22 -22.20 -4.99
CA HIS A 300 -0.98 -20.96 -4.77
C HIS A 300 -0.97 -20.45 -3.32
N HIS A 301 -0.69 -21.33 -2.36
CA HIS A 301 -0.62 -20.98 -0.94
C HIS A 301 0.68 -20.24 -0.55
N ILE A 302 1.72 -20.20 -1.41
CA ILE A 302 3.01 -19.57 -1.12
C ILE A 302 3.12 -18.24 -1.85
N THR A 303 3.48 -17.18 -1.14
CA THR A 303 3.78 -15.85 -1.71
C THR A 303 5.27 -15.57 -1.66
N PHE A 304 5.75 -14.60 -2.44
CA PHE A 304 7.17 -14.18 -2.38
C PHE A 304 7.55 -13.64 -0.99
N HIS A 305 6.61 -13.08 -0.26
CA HIS A 305 6.82 -12.59 1.10
C HIS A 305 7.04 -13.73 2.11
N ASP A 306 6.51 -14.92 1.85
CA ASP A 306 6.68 -16.07 2.74
C ASP A 306 8.13 -16.57 2.76
N LEU A 307 8.95 -16.22 1.74
CA LEU A 307 10.41 -16.44 1.77
C LEU A 307 11.09 -15.65 2.90
N ARG A 308 10.59 -14.46 3.23
CA ARG A 308 11.06 -13.70 4.40
C ARG A 308 10.64 -14.38 5.72
N HIS A 309 9.43 -14.94 5.77
CA HIS A 309 9.01 -15.73 6.93
C HIS A 309 9.89 -16.95 7.12
N GLU A 310 10.18 -17.63 6.03
CA GLU A 310 11.07 -18.78 6.01
C GLU A 310 12.49 -18.40 6.49
N GLY A 311 13.06 -17.33 5.95
CA GLY A 311 14.39 -16.86 6.36
C GLY A 311 14.42 -16.42 7.83
N THR A 312 13.35 -15.80 8.34
CA THR A 312 13.25 -15.45 9.77
C THR A 312 13.22 -16.72 10.64
N SER A 313 12.46 -17.74 10.23
CA SER A 313 12.40 -19.03 10.93
C SER A 313 13.75 -19.74 10.91
N TRP A 314 14.44 -19.75 9.75
CA TRP A 314 15.76 -20.33 9.60
C TRP A 314 16.79 -19.68 10.54
N LEU A 315 16.78 -18.36 10.71
CA LEU A 315 17.69 -17.67 11.64
C LEU A 315 17.49 -18.16 13.09
N PHE A 316 16.26 -18.44 13.53
CA PHE A 316 16.02 -19.04 14.84
C PHE A 316 16.47 -20.51 14.90
N GLU A 317 16.24 -21.31 13.84
CA GLU A 317 16.67 -22.71 13.73
C GLU A 317 18.21 -22.86 13.76
N THR A 318 18.94 -21.86 13.26
CA THR A 318 20.40 -21.81 13.36
C THR A 318 20.90 -21.33 14.73
N GLY A 319 20.01 -21.14 15.70
CA GLY A 319 20.35 -20.80 17.08
C GLY A 319 20.63 -19.31 17.33
N LEU A 320 20.32 -18.41 16.38
CA LEU A 320 20.51 -16.98 16.63
C LEU A 320 19.52 -16.47 17.70
N PRO A 321 19.99 -15.74 18.70
CA PRO A 321 19.12 -15.12 19.70
C PRO A 321 18.28 -14.00 19.07
N ILE A 322 17.09 -13.74 19.63
CA ILE A 322 16.07 -12.84 19.10
C ILE A 322 16.59 -11.44 18.73
N HIS A 323 17.53 -10.89 19.50
CA HIS A 323 18.10 -9.57 19.22
C HIS A 323 18.99 -9.58 17.97
N HIS A 324 19.72 -10.67 17.70
CA HIS A 324 20.47 -10.83 16.44
C HIS A 324 19.54 -11.04 15.26
N VAL A 325 18.49 -11.86 15.42
CA VAL A 325 17.45 -12.01 14.38
C VAL A 325 16.81 -10.64 14.07
N GLN A 326 16.56 -9.79 15.07
CA GLN A 326 16.05 -8.44 14.84
C GLN A 326 17.02 -7.56 14.06
N MET A 327 18.33 -7.65 14.30
CA MET A 327 19.34 -6.91 13.54
C MET A 327 19.35 -7.29 12.05
N VAL A 328 19.08 -8.56 11.74
CA VAL A 328 18.95 -9.03 10.35
C VAL A 328 17.59 -8.62 9.80
N THR A 329 16.48 -8.94 10.44
CA THR A 329 15.14 -8.81 9.90
C THR A 329 14.58 -7.39 9.96
N GLN A 330 15.06 -6.57 10.92
CA GLN A 330 14.57 -5.22 11.21
C GLN A 330 13.06 -5.16 11.49
N HIS A 331 12.51 -6.13 12.20
CA HIS A 331 11.16 -6.03 12.73
C HIS A 331 11.10 -4.92 13.80
N GLY A 332 10.09 -4.04 13.67
CA GLY A 332 9.96 -2.89 14.56
C GLY A 332 9.47 -3.22 15.96
N ASN A 333 8.92 -4.42 16.16
CA ASN A 333 8.42 -4.91 17.44
C ASN A 333 8.85 -6.37 17.66
N TRP A 334 9.29 -6.69 18.85
CA TRP A 334 9.69 -8.05 19.24
C TRP A 334 8.51 -9.02 19.27
N GLU A 335 7.30 -8.56 19.58
CA GLU A 335 6.08 -9.38 19.51
C GLU A 335 5.90 -10.06 18.14
N ILE A 336 6.39 -9.41 17.06
CA ILE A 336 6.35 -10.00 15.73
C ILE A 336 7.33 -11.19 15.62
N LEU A 337 8.44 -11.16 16.35
CA LEU A 337 9.45 -12.21 16.35
C LEU A 337 9.15 -13.31 17.39
N GLU A 338 8.39 -13.02 18.43
CA GLU A 338 8.01 -13.97 19.49
C GLU A 338 7.38 -15.25 18.91
N ARG A 339 6.58 -15.12 17.85
CA ARG A 339 5.97 -16.26 17.15
C ARG A 339 6.97 -17.25 16.53
N TYR A 340 8.25 -16.91 16.44
CA TYR A 340 9.30 -17.79 15.92
C TYR A 340 10.20 -18.35 17.02
N THR A 341 10.10 -17.90 18.27
CA THR A 341 10.99 -18.32 19.37
C THR A 341 10.86 -19.78 19.71
N HIS A 342 9.69 -20.40 19.46
CA HIS A 342 9.47 -21.83 19.64
C HIS A 342 10.29 -22.71 18.67
N LEU A 343 10.86 -22.11 17.62
CA LEU A 343 11.71 -22.82 16.64
C LEU A 343 13.16 -22.94 17.13
N THR A 344 13.54 -22.22 18.20
CA THR A 344 14.86 -22.35 18.80
C THR A 344 14.96 -23.72 19.47
N THR A 345 15.88 -24.55 19.00
CA THR A 345 16.19 -25.87 19.56
C THR A 345 17.50 -25.84 20.33
N LEU A 346 17.75 -26.83 21.21
CA LEU A 346 19.03 -27.00 21.86
C LEU A 346 20.14 -27.36 20.85
N ASP A 347 19.77 -28.10 19.81
CA ASP A 347 20.65 -28.42 18.68
C ASP A 347 20.37 -27.46 17.52
N THR A 348 21.42 -26.78 17.08
CA THR A 348 21.34 -25.91 15.92
C THR A 348 21.20 -26.74 14.64
N PHE A 349 20.27 -26.35 13.78
CA PHE A 349 20.01 -27.04 12.52
C PHE A 349 19.99 -26.07 11.35
N ASN A 350 20.80 -26.34 10.33
CA ASN A 350 20.79 -25.56 9.08
C ASN A 350 20.31 -26.42 7.91
N LYS A 351 19.01 -26.37 7.64
CA LYS A 351 18.37 -27.14 6.55
C LYS A 351 18.83 -26.75 5.13
N TYR A 352 19.53 -25.63 4.99
CA TYR A 352 20.09 -25.16 3.73
C TYR A 352 21.57 -25.52 3.55
N GLU A 353 22.14 -26.30 4.47
CA GLU A 353 23.49 -26.80 4.30
C GLU A 353 23.59 -27.60 3.00
N GLY A 354 24.55 -27.23 2.13
CA GLY A 354 24.73 -27.87 0.84
C GLY A 354 23.64 -27.61 -0.22
N TRP A 355 22.69 -26.70 0.03
CA TRP A 355 21.58 -26.43 -0.88
C TRP A 355 22.07 -25.92 -2.24
N GLU A 356 21.79 -26.66 -3.31
CA GLU A 356 22.27 -26.39 -4.66
C GLU A 356 21.90 -25.01 -5.22
N PRO A 357 20.69 -24.46 -4.99
CA PRO A 357 20.40 -23.11 -5.43
C PRO A 357 21.27 -22.02 -4.77
N LEU A 358 21.67 -22.20 -3.50
CA LEU A 358 22.59 -21.31 -2.82
C LEU A 358 23.99 -21.40 -3.45
N LYS A 359 24.51 -22.61 -3.66
CA LYS A 359 25.81 -22.84 -4.33
C LYS A 359 25.85 -22.17 -5.70
N LYS A 360 24.81 -22.32 -6.52
CA LYS A 360 24.71 -21.67 -7.83
C LYS A 360 24.63 -20.16 -7.75
N ALA A 361 23.91 -19.60 -6.77
CA ALA A 361 23.78 -18.16 -6.58
C ALA A 361 25.09 -17.48 -6.11
N THR A 362 26.01 -18.26 -5.51
CA THR A 362 27.30 -17.76 -4.98
C THR A 362 28.50 -18.20 -5.82
N ALA A 363 28.31 -18.94 -6.87
CA ALA A 363 29.41 -19.58 -7.64
C ALA A 363 30.48 -18.60 -8.14
N SER A 364 30.07 -17.42 -8.62
CA SER A 364 31.02 -16.40 -9.09
C SER A 364 31.84 -15.76 -7.96
N TYR A 365 31.32 -15.71 -6.75
CA TYR A 365 32.05 -15.22 -5.59
C TYR A 365 33.12 -16.24 -5.13
N VAL A 366 32.73 -17.51 -5.05
CA VAL A 366 33.65 -18.59 -4.62
C VAL A 366 34.86 -18.68 -5.57
N SER A 367 34.66 -18.49 -6.87
CA SER A 367 35.75 -18.49 -7.86
C SER A 367 36.67 -17.26 -7.76
N LEU A 368 36.30 -16.19 -7.07
CA LEU A 368 37.12 -15.00 -6.86
C LEU A 368 37.93 -15.06 -5.55
N VAL A 369 37.56 -15.93 -4.63
CA VAL A 369 38.16 -16.05 -3.28
C VAL A 369 38.99 -17.33 -3.16
N ALA A 370 38.79 -18.32 -4.03
CA ALA A 370 39.62 -19.51 -4.18
C ALA A 370 40.83 -19.24 -5.10
#